data_463ebe5f20e5d9e1540a8fba15383ec1
#
_entry.id   463ebe5f20e5d9e1540a8fba15383ec1
#
_cell.length_a   1.000
_cell.length_b   1.000
_cell.length_c   1.000
_cell.angle_alpha   90.00
_cell.angle_beta   90.00
_cell.angle_gamma   90.00
#
_symmetry.space_group_name_H-M   'P 1'
#
loop_
_entity.id
_entity.type
_entity.pdbx_description
1 polymer ?
#
loop_
_entity_poly.entity_id
_entity_poly.type
_entity_poly.pdbx_seq_one_letter_code
_entity_poly.pdbx_strand_id
1 'polypeptide(L)'
;MKDIKNYENMTIQEKWNMLATVANLYYNSEMTQNEIAARMYTSRSKISRMLKEARELGIVEISIKEPWERDLDLEKQIQDRYCVKNIRVVTSKESTKEQVMGRLSEVSAYYLDSIVKKDTVVGISWGNTLYHIVKYIDANNKKNIPITVVPIMGASNVKRPERDAMDLAKDLASAYGGTYRYIYAPLFVHSKELKNSLIEDVTIKESIHLAKNADVILTSVGSIEYKTWENYLGETTFQALGKQGAVGHIGGH
;
A
#
# COMPACT_ATOMS: atom_id res chain seq x y z
N MET A 1 -45.91 4.68 -13.69
CA MET A 1 -44.63 5.27 -14.01
C MET A 1 -44.86 6.33 -15.08
N LYS A 2 -44.53 7.63 -14.82
CA LYS A 2 -44.79 8.71 -15.78
C LYS A 2 -43.84 8.55 -16.97
N ASP A 3 -44.36 8.72 -18.18
CA ASP A 3 -43.70 8.49 -19.45
C ASP A 3 -42.61 9.57 -19.69
N ILE A 4 -41.37 9.16 -19.91
CA ILE A 4 -40.23 10.06 -20.25
C ILE A 4 -40.49 10.89 -21.52
N LYS A 5 -41.48 10.54 -22.33
CA LYS A 5 -41.83 11.27 -23.55
C LYS A 5 -42.14 12.76 -23.29
N ASN A 6 -42.61 13.11 -22.08
CA ASN A 6 -42.95 14.49 -21.72
C ASN A 6 -41.92 15.17 -20.81
N TYR A 7 -40.67 14.69 -20.75
CA TYR A 7 -39.62 15.20 -19.86
C TYR A 7 -39.47 16.74 -19.93
N GLU A 8 -39.51 17.30 -21.11
CA GLU A 8 -39.32 18.76 -21.28
C GLU A 8 -40.46 19.61 -20.66
N ASN A 9 -41.66 19.06 -20.58
CA ASN A 9 -42.85 19.73 -20.01
C ASN A 9 -43.06 19.43 -18.53
N MET A 10 -42.16 18.72 -17.87
CA MET A 10 -42.24 18.39 -16.46
C MET A 10 -41.90 19.60 -15.58
N THR A 11 -42.51 19.69 -14.41
CA THR A 11 -42.13 20.64 -13.37
C THR A 11 -40.71 20.35 -12.88
N ILE A 12 -40.06 21.32 -12.26
CA ILE A 12 -38.71 21.17 -11.71
C ILE A 12 -38.61 19.94 -10.79
N GLN A 13 -39.61 19.77 -9.92
CA GLN A 13 -39.68 18.65 -8.97
C GLN A 13 -39.83 17.28 -9.67
N GLU A 14 -40.62 17.24 -10.73
CA GLU A 14 -40.80 16.01 -11.53
C GLU A 14 -39.56 15.64 -12.30
N LYS A 15 -38.85 16.62 -12.87
CA LYS A 15 -37.55 16.43 -13.53
C LYS A 15 -36.52 15.89 -12.53
N TRP A 16 -36.41 16.51 -11.35
CA TRP A 16 -35.54 16.07 -10.29
C TRP A 16 -35.76 14.61 -9.90
N ASN A 17 -37.00 14.24 -9.64
CA ASN A 17 -37.38 12.86 -9.28
C ASN A 17 -37.08 11.87 -10.43
N MET A 18 -37.25 12.27 -11.67
CA MET A 18 -36.97 11.45 -12.85
C MET A 18 -35.46 11.23 -13.01
N LEU A 19 -34.65 12.29 -12.87
CA LEU A 19 -33.19 12.22 -12.91
C LEU A 19 -32.64 11.34 -11.78
N ALA A 20 -33.16 11.50 -10.55
CA ALA A 20 -32.80 10.67 -9.42
C ALA A 20 -33.15 9.18 -9.65
N THR A 21 -34.29 8.90 -10.28
CA THR A 21 -34.69 7.54 -10.64
C THR A 21 -33.73 6.91 -11.64
N VAL A 22 -33.40 7.63 -12.72
CA VAL A 22 -32.44 7.15 -13.73
C VAL A 22 -31.07 6.93 -13.12
N ALA A 23 -30.61 7.87 -12.29
CA ALA A 23 -29.34 7.76 -11.59
C ALA A 23 -29.30 6.54 -10.65
N ASN A 24 -30.36 6.30 -9.89
CA ASN A 24 -30.47 5.16 -8.97
C ASN A 24 -30.41 3.81 -9.71
N LEU A 25 -31.10 3.71 -10.84
CA LEU A 25 -31.04 2.52 -11.70
C LEU A 25 -29.64 2.26 -12.25
N TYR A 26 -28.91 3.32 -12.60
CA TYR A 26 -27.58 3.21 -13.17
C TYR A 26 -26.51 2.92 -12.11
N TYR A 27 -26.46 3.73 -11.03
CA TYR A 27 -25.37 3.67 -10.05
C TYR A 27 -25.60 2.65 -8.93
N ASN A 28 -26.83 2.46 -8.46
CA ASN A 28 -27.13 1.56 -7.34
C ASN A 28 -27.65 0.19 -7.78
N SER A 29 -28.41 0.14 -8.91
CA SER A 29 -28.92 -1.12 -9.46
C SER A 29 -28.05 -1.71 -10.56
N GLU A 30 -26.90 -1.07 -10.88
CA GLU A 30 -25.91 -1.49 -11.88
C GLU A 30 -26.48 -1.78 -13.29
N MET A 31 -27.65 -1.21 -13.60
CA MET A 31 -28.27 -1.38 -14.91
C MET A 31 -27.49 -0.59 -15.98
N THR A 32 -27.30 -1.20 -17.14
CA THR A 32 -26.72 -0.50 -18.30
C THR A 32 -27.67 0.57 -18.84
N GLN A 33 -27.11 1.57 -19.53
CA GLN A 33 -27.95 2.61 -20.15
C GLN A 33 -28.96 2.04 -21.16
N ASN A 34 -28.65 0.91 -21.82
CA ASN A 34 -29.56 0.22 -22.73
C ASN A 34 -30.74 -0.41 -21.99
N GLU A 35 -30.49 -1.10 -20.88
CA GLU A 35 -31.54 -1.73 -20.04
C GLU A 35 -32.46 -0.65 -19.44
N ILE A 36 -31.89 0.47 -18.96
CA ILE A 36 -32.68 1.59 -18.45
C ILE A 36 -33.54 2.19 -19.58
N ALA A 37 -32.97 2.38 -20.77
CA ALA A 37 -33.68 2.90 -21.93
C ALA A 37 -34.86 1.99 -22.31
N ALA A 38 -34.65 0.69 -22.36
CA ALA A 38 -35.71 -0.30 -22.64
C ALA A 38 -36.81 -0.26 -21.54
N ARG A 39 -36.42 -0.25 -20.26
CA ARG A 39 -37.33 -0.22 -19.12
C ARG A 39 -38.19 1.07 -19.07
N MET A 40 -37.63 2.17 -19.53
CA MET A 40 -38.27 3.48 -19.49
C MET A 40 -38.83 3.91 -20.85
N TYR A 41 -38.89 3.00 -21.84
CA TYR A 41 -39.41 3.23 -23.20
C TYR A 41 -38.82 4.48 -23.87
N THR A 42 -37.49 4.62 -23.79
CA THR A 42 -36.75 5.76 -24.35
C THR A 42 -35.48 5.32 -25.06
N SER A 43 -34.68 6.26 -25.57
CA SER A 43 -33.40 5.98 -26.20
C SER A 43 -32.24 6.01 -25.23
N ARG A 44 -31.18 5.19 -25.49
CA ARG A 44 -29.93 5.21 -24.74
C ARG A 44 -29.32 6.63 -24.68
N SER A 45 -29.39 7.38 -25.78
CA SER A 45 -28.85 8.75 -25.85
C SER A 45 -29.58 9.72 -24.91
N LYS A 46 -30.88 9.51 -24.69
CA LYS A 46 -31.65 10.29 -23.70
C LYS A 46 -31.25 9.93 -22.28
N ILE A 47 -31.08 8.65 -21.95
CA ILE A 47 -30.57 8.20 -20.64
C ILE A 47 -29.18 8.78 -20.37
N SER A 48 -28.27 8.74 -21.34
CA SER A 48 -26.93 9.32 -21.21
C SER A 48 -26.96 10.82 -20.89
N ARG A 49 -27.85 11.59 -21.57
CA ARG A 49 -28.03 13.02 -21.28
C ARG A 49 -28.62 13.26 -19.88
N MET A 50 -29.59 12.47 -19.48
CA MET A 50 -30.20 12.57 -18.13
C MET A 50 -29.18 12.25 -17.01
N LEU A 51 -28.30 11.28 -17.21
CA LEU A 51 -27.23 11.00 -16.24
C LEU A 51 -26.20 12.14 -16.18
N LYS A 52 -25.91 12.79 -17.30
CA LYS A 52 -25.07 13.98 -17.33
C LYS A 52 -25.74 15.15 -16.60
N GLU A 53 -27.01 15.43 -16.89
CA GLU A 53 -27.80 16.46 -16.23
C GLU A 53 -27.93 16.22 -14.72
N ALA A 54 -28.13 14.97 -14.28
CA ALA A 54 -28.17 14.60 -12.86
C ALA A 54 -26.86 14.95 -12.12
N ARG A 55 -25.70 14.82 -12.79
CA ARG A 55 -24.41 15.25 -12.24
C ARG A 55 -24.27 16.78 -12.22
N GLU A 56 -24.65 17.44 -13.29
CA GLU A 56 -24.57 18.91 -13.42
C GLU A 56 -25.46 19.62 -12.37
N LEU A 57 -26.60 19.01 -12.02
CA LEU A 57 -27.53 19.51 -11.00
C LEU A 57 -27.19 19.06 -9.57
N GLY A 58 -26.12 18.30 -9.34
CA GLY A 58 -25.74 17.81 -8.03
C GLY A 58 -26.66 16.71 -7.46
N ILE A 59 -27.53 16.10 -8.28
CA ILE A 59 -28.37 14.94 -7.87
C ILE A 59 -27.48 13.71 -7.69
N VAL A 60 -26.39 13.63 -8.44
CA VAL A 60 -25.35 12.62 -8.34
C VAL A 60 -24.03 13.30 -8.05
N GLU A 61 -23.50 13.03 -6.88
CA GLU A 61 -22.13 13.39 -6.52
C GLU A 61 -21.23 12.16 -6.70
N ILE A 62 -20.29 12.24 -7.65
CA ILE A 62 -19.26 11.21 -7.84
C ILE A 62 -18.02 11.71 -7.13
N SER A 63 -17.76 11.20 -5.95
CA SER A 63 -16.49 11.38 -5.26
C SER A 63 -15.57 10.25 -5.69
N ILE A 64 -14.63 10.55 -6.57
CA ILE A 64 -13.48 9.69 -6.81
C ILE A 64 -12.56 9.96 -5.63
N LYS A 65 -12.56 9.07 -4.66
CA LYS A 65 -11.53 9.08 -3.63
C LYS A 65 -10.23 8.67 -4.32
N GLU A 66 -9.54 9.64 -4.89
CA GLU A 66 -8.10 9.46 -5.06
C GLU A 66 -7.54 9.43 -3.64
N PRO A 67 -7.02 8.30 -3.18
CA PRO A 67 -6.64 8.14 -1.77
C PRO A 67 -5.50 9.08 -1.36
N TRP A 68 -4.87 9.75 -2.32
CA TRP A 68 -3.76 10.68 -2.09
C TRP A 68 -3.51 11.59 -3.29
N GLU A 69 -3.06 12.80 -3.00
CA GLU A 69 -2.48 13.68 -4.03
C GLU A 69 -1.07 13.15 -4.37
N ARG A 70 -0.84 12.90 -5.65
CA ARG A 70 0.44 12.45 -6.21
C ARG A 70 1.12 13.58 -6.96
N ASP A 71 2.44 13.66 -6.85
CA ASP A 71 3.27 14.53 -7.68
C ASP A 71 3.75 13.75 -8.92
N LEU A 72 2.94 13.80 -9.97
CA LEU A 72 3.21 13.07 -11.22
C LEU A 72 4.46 13.58 -11.95
N ASP A 73 4.76 14.89 -11.81
CA ASP A 73 5.94 15.48 -12.43
C ASP A 73 7.22 14.99 -11.75
N LEU A 74 7.22 14.92 -10.42
CA LEU A 74 8.35 14.39 -9.66
C LEU A 74 8.50 12.88 -9.88
N GLU A 75 7.40 12.12 -9.97
CA GLU A 75 7.45 10.69 -10.33
C GLU A 75 8.16 10.48 -11.66
N LYS A 76 7.81 11.27 -12.68
CA LYS A 76 8.44 11.20 -14.00
C LYS A 76 9.93 11.57 -13.95
N GLN A 77 10.29 12.64 -13.27
CA GLN A 77 11.70 13.04 -13.10
C GLN A 77 12.55 11.94 -12.45
N ILE A 78 12.01 11.28 -11.41
CA ILE A 78 12.69 10.18 -10.73
C ILE A 78 12.79 8.95 -11.65
N GLN A 79 11.72 8.62 -12.39
CA GLN A 79 11.75 7.51 -13.36
C GLN A 79 12.83 7.71 -14.42
N ASP A 80 12.86 8.91 -15.02
CA ASP A 80 13.81 9.24 -16.08
C ASP A 80 15.27 9.20 -15.58
N ARG A 81 15.50 9.63 -14.33
CA ARG A 81 16.85 9.70 -13.74
C ARG A 81 17.37 8.38 -13.22
N TYR A 82 16.52 7.54 -12.62
CA TYR A 82 16.94 6.36 -11.86
C TYR A 82 16.45 5.04 -12.47
N CYS A 83 15.81 5.07 -13.63
CA CYS A 83 15.27 3.88 -14.33
C CYS A 83 14.36 3.01 -13.44
N VAL A 84 13.65 3.60 -12.46
CA VAL A 84 12.70 2.89 -11.60
C VAL A 84 11.38 2.72 -12.33
N LYS A 85 10.90 1.48 -12.47
CA LYS A 85 9.71 1.17 -13.27
C LYS A 85 8.41 1.76 -12.71
N ASN A 86 8.24 1.69 -11.41
CA ASN A 86 7.01 2.14 -10.73
C ASN A 86 7.37 3.04 -9.55
N ILE A 87 6.86 4.26 -9.56
CA ILE A 87 7.05 5.24 -8.50
C ILE A 87 5.70 5.79 -8.09
N ARG A 88 5.55 6.09 -6.82
CA ARG A 88 4.42 6.82 -6.25
C ARG A 88 4.98 7.89 -5.32
N VAL A 89 4.78 9.15 -5.67
CA VAL A 89 5.17 10.29 -4.84
C VAL A 89 3.94 10.88 -4.19
N VAL A 90 3.88 10.79 -2.88
CA VAL A 90 2.81 11.37 -2.06
C VAL A 90 3.17 12.81 -1.71
N THR A 91 2.28 13.76 -1.97
CA THR A 91 2.53 15.15 -1.61
C THR A 91 2.42 15.36 -0.11
N SER A 92 3.31 16.20 0.44
CA SER A 92 3.37 16.49 1.88
C SER A 92 3.04 17.96 2.22
N LYS A 93 2.57 18.75 1.24
CA LYS A 93 2.25 20.16 1.45
C LYS A 93 1.24 20.30 2.59
N GLU A 94 1.57 21.15 3.56
CA GLU A 94 0.71 21.46 4.72
C GLU A 94 0.28 20.27 5.60
N SER A 95 1.00 19.14 5.52
CA SER A 95 0.66 17.92 6.24
C SER A 95 1.57 17.68 7.44
N THR A 96 1.01 17.13 8.52
CA THR A 96 1.83 16.65 9.65
C THR A 96 2.58 15.37 9.25
N LYS A 97 3.62 15.02 10.03
CA LYS A 97 4.36 13.76 9.82
C LYS A 97 3.46 12.53 9.89
N GLU A 98 2.46 12.55 10.77
CA GLU A 98 1.47 11.49 10.95
C GLU A 98 0.57 11.35 9.72
N GLN A 99 0.14 12.48 9.15
CA GLN A 99 -0.68 12.48 7.94
C GLN A 99 0.10 11.97 6.72
N VAL A 100 1.36 12.40 6.57
CA VAL A 100 2.25 11.88 5.52
C VAL A 100 2.47 10.38 5.68
N MET A 101 2.73 9.91 6.91
CA MET A 101 2.91 8.48 7.18
C MET A 101 1.65 7.68 6.90
N GLY A 102 0.48 8.20 7.25
CA GLY A 102 -0.81 7.57 6.94
C GLY A 102 -1.01 7.40 5.43
N ARG A 103 -0.82 8.46 4.66
CA ARG A 103 -0.92 8.42 3.18
C ARG A 103 0.12 7.46 2.56
N LEU A 104 1.36 7.51 3.04
CA LEU A 104 2.42 6.60 2.58
C LEU A 104 2.06 5.13 2.86
N SER A 105 1.50 4.85 4.04
CA SER A 105 1.07 3.50 4.41
C SER A 105 -0.06 3.01 3.50
N GLU A 106 -1.02 3.86 3.22
CA GLU A 106 -2.14 3.57 2.31
C GLU A 106 -1.65 3.27 0.89
N VAL A 107 -0.84 4.16 0.30
CA VAL A 107 -0.25 3.97 -1.04
C VAL A 107 0.55 2.69 -1.12
N SER A 108 1.38 2.42 -0.10
CA SER A 108 2.20 1.21 -0.04
C SER A 108 1.35 -0.06 0.06
N ALA A 109 0.28 -0.02 0.85
CA ALA A 109 -0.66 -1.14 0.99
C ALA A 109 -1.34 -1.46 -0.35
N TYR A 110 -1.89 -0.47 -1.03
CA TYR A 110 -2.51 -0.66 -2.35
C TYR A 110 -1.51 -1.15 -3.40
N TYR A 111 -0.27 -0.64 -3.36
CA TYR A 111 0.75 -1.11 -4.28
C TYR A 111 1.13 -2.57 -3.99
N LEU A 112 1.35 -2.93 -2.73
CA LEU A 112 1.62 -4.32 -2.35
C LEU A 112 0.49 -5.25 -2.77
N ASP A 113 -0.77 -4.86 -2.52
CA ASP A 113 -1.97 -5.59 -2.96
C ASP A 113 -2.02 -5.83 -4.48
N SER A 114 -1.51 -4.90 -5.27
CA SER A 114 -1.53 -4.99 -6.73
C SER A 114 -0.50 -5.97 -7.29
N ILE A 115 0.53 -6.33 -6.52
CA ILE A 115 1.65 -7.17 -6.97
C ILE A 115 1.68 -8.55 -6.31
N VAL A 116 1.10 -8.71 -5.12
CA VAL A 116 1.04 -10.02 -4.45
C VAL A 116 -0.09 -10.88 -5.01
N LYS A 117 0.15 -12.18 -5.05
CA LYS A 117 -0.81 -13.21 -5.41
C LYS A 117 -0.67 -14.39 -4.45
N LYS A 118 -1.56 -15.36 -4.56
CA LYS A 118 -1.44 -16.60 -3.79
C LYS A 118 -0.04 -17.21 -3.95
N ASP A 119 0.53 -17.67 -2.85
CA ASP A 119 1.84 -18.31 -2.75
C ASP A 119 3.05 -17.37 -3.00
N THR A 120 2.83 -16.04 -3.13
CA THR A 120 3.94 -15.07 -3.18
C THR A 120 4.75 -15.11 -1.89
N VAL A 121 6.07 -15.14 -2.01
CA VAL A 121 7.00 -15.01 -0.90
C VAL A 121 7.39 -13.53 -0.74
N VAL A 122 7.09 -12.95 0.42
CA VAL A 122 7.41 -11.56 0.75
C VAL A 122 8.49 -11.52 1.81
N GLY A 123 9.64 -10.97 1.45
CA GLY A 123 10.69 -10.59 2.39
C GLY A 123 10.34 -9.27 3.08
N ILE A 124 10.55 -9.15 4.39
CA ILE A 124 10.28 -7.91 5.11
C ILE A 124 11.47 -7.51 5.99
N SER A 125 11.82 -6.22 5.97
CA SER A 125 12.76 -5.65 6.94
C SER A 125 12.02 -5.09 8.17
N TRP A 126 12.71 -4.36 9.02
CA TRP A 126 12.18 -3.74 10.23
C TRP A 126 12.05 -2.22 10.08
N GLY A 127 11.35 -1.58 11.00
CA GLY A 127 11.36 -0.15 11.13
C GLY A 127 9.98 0.51 11.24
N ASN A 128 10.02 1.79 11.56
CA ASN A 128 8.80 2.57 11.83
C ASN A 128 7.87 2.67 10.62
N THR A 129 8.41 2.90 9.45
CA THR A 129 7.62 3.01 8.21
C THR A 129 6.89 1.71 7.92
N LEU A 130 7.61 0.58 8.00
CA LEU A 130 7.01 -0.74 7.76
C LEU A 130 5.96 -1.10 8.81
N TYR A 131 6.19 -0.74 10.07
CA TYR A 131 5.19 -0.90 11.12
C TYR A 131 3.88 -0.20 10.76
N HIS A 132 3.92 1.06 10.31
CA HIS A 132 2.71 1.79 9.93
C HIS A 132 2.03 1.19 8.69
N ILE A 133 2.80 0.73 7.70
CA ILE A 133 2.26 0.04 6.51
C ILE A 133 1.54 -1.25 6.91
N VAL A 134 2.19 -2.10 7.71
CA VAL A 134 1.61 -3.38 8.16
C VAL A 134 0.36 -3.15 9.00
N LYS A 135 0.38 -2.16 9.91
CA LYS A 135 -0.82 -1.80 10.70
C LYS A 135 -1.96 -1.26 9.85
N TYR A 136 -1.67 -0.50 8.80
CA TYR A 136 -2.69 -0.04 7.86
C TYR A 136 -3.33 -1.24 7.12
N ILE A 137 -2.54 -2.19 6.64
CA ILE A 137 -3.01 -3.39 5.96
C ILE A 137 -3.89 -4.23 6.90
N ASP A 138 -3.44 -4.49 8.12
CA ASP A 138 -4.18 -5.28 9.13
C ASP A 138 -5.53 -4.65 9.47
N ALA A 139 -5.59 -3.32 9.62
CA ALA A 139 -6.81 -2.60 9.98
C ALA A 139 -7.84 -2.52 8.84
N ASN A 140 -7.39 -2.44 7.58
CA ASN A 140 -8.26 -2.07 6.45
C ASN A 140 -8.43 -3.19 5.42
N ASN A 141 -7.66 -4.27 5.48
CA ASN A 141 -7.52 -5.13 4.31
C ASN A 141 -7.29 -6.60 4.63
N LYS A 142 -8.13 -7.19 5.51
CA LYS A 142 -8.08 -8.64 5.72
C LYS A 142 -8.44 -9.36 4.42
N LYS A 143 -7.42 -9.76 3.68
CA LYS A 143 -7.56 -10.49 2.42
C LYS A 143 -7.30 -11.97 2.60
N ASN A 144 -7.99 -12.78 1.83
CA ASN A 144 -7.71 -14.21 1.74
C ASN A 144 -6.85 -14.50 0.49
N ILE A 145 -5.63 -13.93 0.48
CA ILE A 145 -4.60 -14.17 -0.53
C ILE A 145 -3.40 -14.73 0.22
N PRO A 146 -3.35 -16.04 0.52
CA PRO A 146 -2.30 -16.60 1.35
C PRO A 146 -0.92 -16.40 0.73
N ILE A 147 -0.10 -15.58 1.39
CA ILE A 147 1.30 -15.32 1.08
C ILE A 147 2.20 -15.95 2.14
N THR A 148 3.47 -16.12 1.84
CA THR A 148 4.48 -16.48 2.86
C THR A 148 5.35 -15.27 3.16
N VAL A 149 5.45 -14.87 4.42
CA VAL A 149 6.29 -13.73 4.82
C VAL A 149 7.49 -14.20 5.62
N VAL A 150 8.67 -13.66 5.28
CA VAL A 150 9.93 -14.01 5.93
C VAL A 150 10.75 -12.73 6.21
N PRO A 151 11.33 -12.56 7.41
CA PRO A 151 12.29 -11.49 7.65
C PRO A 151 13.50 -11.62 6.72
N ILE A 152 14.05 -10.49 6.26
CA ILE A 152 15.30 -10.48 5.49
C ILE A 152 16.55 -10.33 6.36
N MET A 153 16.38 -10.27 7.67
CA MET A 153 17.45 -10.09 8.66
C MET A 153 17.04 -10.72 10.00
N GLY A 154 18.01 -10.89 10.87
CA GLY A 154 17.79 -11.32 12.25
C GLY A 154 17.12 -10.25 13.13
N ALA A 155 16.74 -10.62 14.35
CA ALA A 155 16.07 -9.75 15.30
C ALA A 155 16.90 -8.49 15.62
N SER A 156 16.28 -7.33 15.51
CA SER A 156 16.98 -6.04 15.62
C SER A 156 16.60 -5.22 16.84
N ASN A 157 15.37 -5.33 17.32
CA ASN A 157 14.86 -4.38 18.28
C ASN A 157 14.22 -5.00 19.51
N VAL A 158 15.01 -5.06 20.57
CA VAL A 158 14.56 -5.60 21.87
C VAL A 158 13.62 -4.63 22.61
N LYS A 159 13.66 -3.30 22.31
CA LYS A 159 12.87 -2.30 23.03
C LYS A 159 11.47 -2.10 22.45
N ARG A 160 11.28 -2.40 21.19
CA ARG A 160 10.01 -2.23 20.47
C ARG A 160 9.78 -3.41 19.54
N PRO A 161 9.44 -4.58 20.08
CA PRO A 161 9.30 -5.80 19.29
C PRO A 161 8.26 -5.66 18.17
N GLU A 162 7.21 -4.87 18.38
CA GLU A 162 6.19 -4.59 17.38
C GLU A 162 6.70 -3.95 16.08
N ARG A 163 7.95 -3.46 16.09
CA ARG A 163 8.63 -2.88 14.90
C ARG A 163 9.74 -3.78 14.38
N ASP A 164 9.96 -4.92 15.01
CA ASP A 164 10.94 -5.90 14.55
C ASP A 164 10.44 -6.65 13.32
N ALA A 165 11.36 -7.07 12.47
CA ALA A 165 11.04 -7.79 11.25
C ALA A 165 10.27 -9.10 11.51
N MET A 166 10.50 -9.75 12.65
CA MET A 166 9.80 -10.98 13.03
C MET A 166 8.32 -10.74 13.32
N ASP A 167 8.01 -9.73 14.16
CA ASP A 167 6.61 -9.38 14.46
C ASP A 167 5.89 -8.81 13.23
N LEU A 168 6.58 -7.97 12.44
CA LEU A 168 6.03 -7.45 11.19
C LEU A 168 5.74 -8.57 10.18
N ALA A 169 6.59 -9.60 10.09
CA ALA A 169 6.34 -10.74 9.21
C ALA A 169 5.09 -11.52 9.64
N LYS A 170 4.91 -11.74 10.93
CA LYS A 170 3.73 -12.39 11.50
C LYS A 170 2.46 -11.59 11.21
N ASP A 171 2.47 -10.28 11.53
CA ASP A 171 1.30 -9.41 11.37
C ASP A 171 0.91 -9.30 9.88
N LEU A 172 1.88 -9.11 8.99
CA LEU A 172 1.64 -9.04 7.55
C LEU A 172 1.07 -10.35 7.00
N ALA A 173 1.65 -11.51 7.37
CA ALA A 173 1.14 -12.80 6.96
C ALA A 173 -0.30 -13.02 7.44
N SER A 174 -0.60 -12.65 8.69
CA SER A 174 -1.95 -12.76 9.27
C SER A 174 -2.97 -11.91 8.52
N ALA A 175 -2.61 -10.69 8.11
CA ALA A 175 -3.48 -9.79 7.37
C ALA A 175 -3.88 -10.34 5.99
N TYR A 176 -3.00 -11.15 5.37
CA TYR A 176 -3.24 -11.80 4.08
C TYR A 176 -3.77 -13.25 4.21
N GLY A 177 -3.96 -13.76 5.43
CA GLY A 177 -4.38 -15.16 5.65
C GLY A 177 -3.32 -16.19 5.26
N GLY A 178 -2.04 -15.79 5.32
CA GLY A 178 -0.89 -16.58 4.90
C GLY A 178 -0.08 -17.15 6.06
N THR A 179 1.16 -17.51 5.78
CA THR A 179 2.12 -18.08 6.73
C THR A 179 3.36 -17.21 6.85
N TYR A 180 4.12 -17.40 7.94
CA TYR A 180 5.39 -16.70 8.14
C TYR A 180 6.49 -17.65 8.58
N ARG A 181 7.75 -17.19 8.43
CA ARG A 181 8.96 -17.82 8.95
C ARG A 181 9.72 -16.82 9.79
N TYR A 182 10.55 -17.31 10.70
CA TYR A 182 11.46 -16.48 11.48
C TYR A 182 12.91 -16.82 11.15
N ILE A 183 13.80 -15.82 11.27
CA ILE A 183 15.24 -16.03 11.35
C ILE A 183 15.61 -15.95 12.83
N TYR A 184 15.77 -17.11 13.49
CA TYR A 184 16.10 -17.22 14.92
C TYR A 184 17.56 -16.86 15.19
N ALA A 185 17.96 -15.69 14.76
CA ALA A 185 19.28 -15.15 14.97
C ALA A 185 19.21 -13.65 15.29
N PRO A 186 20.15 -13.11 16.07
CA PRO A 186 20.26 -11.67 16.24
C PRO A 186 20.72 -10.99 14.94
N LEU A 187 20.41 -9.70 14.78
CA LEU A 187 20.83 -8.88 13.64
C LEU A 187 22.36 -8.85 13.49
N PHE A 188 23.06 -8.74 14.62
CA PHE A 188 24.52 -8.73 14.68
C PHE A 188 25.03 -9.78 15.65
N VAL A 189 26.17 -10.37 15.30
CA VAL A 189 26.95 -11.25 16.14
C VAL A 189 28.41 -10.77 16.21
N HIS A 190 29.09 -11.06 17.31
CA HIS A 190 30.43 -10.52 17.56
C HIS A 190 31.56 -11.31 16.90
N SER A 191 31.29 -12.51 16.39
CA SER A 191 32.34 -13.30 15.73
C SER A 191 31.87 -13.92 14.43
N LYS A 192 32.83 -14.12 13.52
CA LYS A 192 32.61 -14.77 12.22
C LYS A 192 32.26 -16.25 12.39
N GLU A 193 32.83 -16.90 13.37
CA GLU A 193 32.57 -18.31 13.72
C GLU A 193 31.14 -18.51 14.16
N LEU A 194 30.63 -17.64 15.06
CA LEU A 194 29.24 -17.66 15.49
C LEU A 194 28.29 -17.40 14.32
N LYS A 195 28.60 -16.41 13.46
CA LYS A 195 27.82 -16.16 12.24
C LYS A 195 27.73 -17.41 11.38
N ASN A 196 28.85 -18.06 11.13
CA ASN A 196 28.89 -19.25 10.28
C ASN A 196 28.11 -20.41 10.89
N SER A 197 28.22 -20.63 12.20
CA SER A 197 27.46 -21.66 12.90
C SER A 197 25.96 -21.42 12.82
N LEU A 198 25.50 -20.17 13.00
CA LEU A 198 24.08 -19.82 12.87
C LEU A 198 23.57 -20.02 11.44
N ILE A 199 24.34 -19.66 10.43
CA ILE A 199 23.94 -19.83 9.01
C ILE A 199 23.84 -21.32 8.62
N GLU A 200 24.62 -22.19 9.25
CA GLU A 200 24.57 -23.63 8.98
C GLU A 200 23.47 -24.35 9.81
N ASP A 201 22.85 -23.70 10.79
CA ASP A 201 21.67 -24.25 11.45
C ASP A 201 20.55 -24.47 10.43
N VAL A 202 19.94 -25.64 10.44
CA VAL A 202 18.95 -26.05 9.44
C VAL A 202 17.78 -25.08 9.35
N THR A 203 17.23 -24.68 10.49
CA THR A 203 16.05 -23.81 10.56
C THR A 203 16.36 -22.40 10.06
N ILE A 204 17.52 -21.87 10.45
CA ILE A 204 17.98 -20.55 10.03
C ILE A 204 18.33 -20.55 8.53
N LYS A 205 19.01 -21.60 8.07
CA LYS A 205 19.41 -21.78 6.67
C LYS A 205 18.20 -21.82 5.73
N GLU A 206 17.15 -22.55 6.10
CA GLU A 206 15.91 -22.60 5.33
C GLU A 206 15.24 -21.23 5.24
N SER A 207 15.16 -20.50 6.36
CA SER A 207 14.58 -19.15 6.38
C SER A 207 15.39 -18.14 5.58
N ILE A 208 16.73 -18.20 5.64
CA ILE A 208 17.63 -17.39 4.82
C ILE A 208 17.48 -17.73 3.34
N HIS A 209 17.36 -19.02 3.00
CA HIS A 209 17.13 -19.44 1.63
C HIS A 209 15.80 -18.89 1.08
N LEU A 210 14.74 -18.98 1.87
CA LEU A 210 13.43 -18.40 1.52
C LEU A 210 13.52 -16.89 1.32
N ALA A 211 14.19 -16.16 2.22
CA ALA A 211 14.37 -14.71 2.11
C ALA A 211 15.17 -14.30 0.86
N LYS A 212 16.22 -15.07 0.52
CA LYS A 212 17.02 -14.82 -0.71
C LYS A 212 16.24 -15.04 -2.00
N ASN A 213 15.22 -15.87 -1.97
CA ASN A 213 14.36 -16.20 -3.11
C ASN A 213 12.98 -15.55 -3.01
N ALA A 214 12.84 -14.50 -2.20
CA ALA A 214 11.57 -13.78 -2.09
C ALA A 214 11.21 -13.12 -3.43
N ASP A 215 9.92 -13.22 -3.80
CA ASP A 215 9.37 -12.60 -5.02
C ASP A 215 9.29 -11.07 -4.88
N VAL A 216 9.05 -10.60 -3.65
CA VAL A 216 8.92 -9.19 -3.28
C VAL A 216 9.67 -8.94 -1.99
N ILE A 217 10.40 -7.83 -1.90
CA ILE A 217 11.01 -7.37 -0.66
C ILE A 217 10.38 -6.04 -0.25
N LEU A 218 9.72 -6.03 0.90
CA LEU A 218 9.19 -4.83 1.53
C LEU A 218 10.24 -4.27 2.50
N THR A 219 10.82 -3.14 2.14
CA THR A 219 11.89 -2.50 2.91
C THR A 219 11.75 -0.97 2.92
N SER A 220 12.57 -0.30 3.70
CA SER A 220 12.65 1.15 3.75
C SER A 220 14.09 1.64 3.57
N VAL A 221 14.22 2.89 3.16
CA VAL A 221 15.49 3.59 3.09
C VAL A 221 15.63 4.48 4.33
N GLY A 222 16.75 4.40 5.01
CA GLY A 222 17.08 5.25 6.16
C GLY A 222 18.29 6.13 5.89
N SER A 223 18.28 7.36 6.44
CA SER A 223 19.43 8.25 6.43
C SER A 223 20.33 8.02 7.64
N ILE A 224 21.63 8.20 7.47
CA ILE A 224 22.62 8.18 8.56
C ILE A 224 22.37 9.32 9.57
N GLU A 225 21.74 10.41 9.17
CA GLU A 225 21.43 11.56 10.03
C GLU A 225 20.53 11.20 11.23
N TYR A 226 19.68 10.17 11.09
CA TYR A 226 18.77 9.74 12.16
C TYR A 226 19.42 8.88 13.24
N LYS A 227 20.72 8.61 13.15
CA LYS A 227 21.48 7.85 14.14
C LYS A 227 20.84 6.52 14.58
N THR A 228 19.95 5.98 13.77
CA THR A 228 19.20 4.75 14.10
C THR A 228 20.15 3.59 14.37
N TRP A 229 21.24 3.52 13.63
CA TRP A 229 22.25 2.45 13.72
C TRP A 229 23.30 2.66 14.80
N GLU A 230 23.44 3.87 15.34
CA GLU A 230 24.40 4.16 16.42
C GLU A 230 24.18 3.27 17.64
N ASN A 231 22.90 3.01 17.99
CA ASN A 231 22.54 2.15 19.10
C ASN A 231 22.92 0.67 18.91
N TYR A 232 23.11 0.22 17.68
CA TYR A 232 23.46 -1.17 17.35
C TYR A 232 24.96 -1.37 17.07
N LEU A 233 25.58 -0.39 16.42
CA LEU A 233 26.98 -0.46 15.99
C LEU A 233 27.93 0.17 16.99
N GLY A 234 27.40 0.97 17.93
CA GLY A 234 28.18 1.85 18.79
C GLY A 234 28.67 3.12 18.04
N GLU A 235 28.88 4.19 18.79
CA GLU A 235 29.21 5.50 18.27
C GLU A 235 30.45 5.48 17.36
N THR A 236 31.52 4.81 17.80
CA THR A 236 32.81 4.76 17.06
C THR A 236 32.65 4.13 15.67
N THR A 237 31.96 2.99 15.59
CA THR A 237 31.72 2.30 14.32
C THR A 237 30.81 3.11 13.42
N PHE A 238 29.76 3.66 14.00
CA PHE A 238 28.79 4.47 13.27
C PHE A 238 29.45 5.72 12.65
N GLN A 239 30.29 6.43 13.43
CA GLN A 239 31.07 7.58 12.92
C GLN A 239 32.09 7.19 11.86
N ALA A 240 32.71 6.00 11.99
CA ALA A 240 33.64 5.50 10.98
C ALA A 240 32.96 5.26 9.63
N LEU A 241 31.74 4.71 9.63
CA LEU A 241 30.96 4.54 8.40
C LEU A 241 30.64 5.89 7.73
N GLY A 242 30.23 6.88 8.50
CA GLY A 242 30.00 8.24 7.98
C GLY A 242 31.26 8.85 7.35
N LYS A 243 32.44 8.69 7.99
CA LYS A 243 33.73 9.13 7.43
C LYS A 243 34.12 8.40 6.16
N GLN A 244 33.65 7.17 5.95
CA GLN A 244 33.83 6.40 4.74
C GLN A 244 32.81 6.71 3.62
N GLY A 245 31.94 7.71 3.84
CA GLY A 245 30.99 8.17 2.84
C GLY A 245 29.62 7.48 2.88
N ALA A 246 29.31 6.74 3.93
CA ALA A 246 27.95 6.21 4.11
C ALA A 246 26.97 7.36 4.29
N VAL A 247 25.87 7.36 3.51
CA VAL A 247 24.83 8.40 3.56
C VAL A 247 23.49 7.85 4.08
N GLY A 248 23.32 6.54 4.07
CA GLY A 248 22.09 5.87 4.49
C GLY A 248 22.20 4.36 4.44
N HIS A 249 21.06 3.70 4.54
CA HIS A 249 20.97 2.24 4.48
C HIS A 249 19.65 1.80 3.81
N ILE A 250 19.68 0.61 3.22
CA ILE A 250 18.49 -0.07 2.69
C ILE A 250 18.47 -1.47 3.31
N GLY A 251 17.38 -1.81 4.01
CA GLY A 251 17.20 -3.13 4.62
C GLY A 251 18.36 -3.56 5.53
N GLY A 252 19.06 -2.61 6.16
CA GLY A 252 20.18 -2.91 7.05
C GLY A 252 21.55 -2.99 6.38
N HIS A 253 21.65 -2.66 5.11
CA HIS A 253 22.90 -2.62 4.32
C HIS A 253 23.20 -1.23 3.83
#